data_83ef4d28286a863fad465bf3d915069f
#
_entry.id   83ef4d28286a863fad465bf3d915069f
#
_cell.length_a   1.000
_cell.length_b   1.000
_cell.length_c   1.000
_cell.angle_alpha   90.00
_cell.angle_beta   90.00
_cell.angle_gamma   90.00
#
_symmetry.space_group_name_H-M   'P 1'
#
loop_
_entity.id
_entity.type
_entity.pdbx_description
1 polymer ?
#
loop_
_entity_poly.entity_id
_entity_poly.type
_entity_poly.pdbx_seq_one_letter_code
_entity_poly.pdbx_strand_id
1 'polypeptide(L)'
;MAKLLDSEGKLWALMSSKDKAGRIYIRAYRNRWDSVKKRSFVESKVQVGRLLDDGSIRLSKNFVDKFPQYAHQTVFWGDHELISEENFSEAFVQKPESTDISWSCDTVRIGVSYAAWQFGQNTGIYEDLRSVFGEQTARILFALSVYKLDGGGAMMTFEDWLPQVWLPEVQPLDGRRISEMLSSITQPQLERYYKLRYDRACKHSDSAVTLSFDSTSISTYSNTINAAAWGHAKQNPELRQVNYMTVCDHATGDVVFACSYDGSINDQTILPEIYLRMKFAGLDLTNNILVTDRGFQSIYNTQTAINLNLKYIQFLSLKEGAVKAHLQRHKQALCDSIAHKDPVLGISAIAVPEEWKENTDAGPIPVKAYLHLYRDPVMAELDRKSVV
;
A
#
# COMPACT_ATOMS: atom_id res chain seq x y z
N MET A 1 32.23 -3.26 12.66
CA MET A 1 32.56 -3.41 11.21
C MET A 1 34.03 -3.07 11.05
N ALA A 2 34.89 -4.08 10.86
CA ALA A 2 36.26 -3.84 10.47
C ALA A 2 36.26 -3.23 9.06
N LYS A 3 36.98 -2.17 8.91
CA LYS A 3 37.01 -1.39 7.68
C LYS A 3 38.29 -1.72 6.95
N LEU A 4 38.18 -2.32 5.75
CA LEU A 4 39.32 -2.52 4.90
C LEU A 4 39.80 -1.14 4.40
N LEU A 5 41.02 -0.74 4.79
CA LEU A 5 41.67 0.51 4.39
C LEU A 5 42.82 0.20 3.43
N ASP A 6 42.90 0.96 2.34
CA ASP A 6 44.06 0.89 1.45
C ASP A 6 45.21 1.74 1.99
N SER A 7 46.35 1.71 1.30
CA SER A 7 47.57 2.46 1.65
C SER A 7 47.37 4.00 1.70
N GLU A 8 46.29 4.49 1.08
CA GLU A 8 45.91 5.91 1.10
C GLU A 8 44.88 6.22 2.19
N GLY A 9 44.53 5.24 3.06
CA GLY A 9 43.51 5.40 4.10
C GLY A 9 42.08 5.42 3.60
N LYS A 10 41.82 5.01 2.36
CA LYS A 10 40.48 4.97 1.78
C LYS A 10 39.76 3.69 2.14
N LEU A 11 38.47 3.82 2.43
CA LEU A 11 37.61 2.74 2.88
C LEU A 11 37.08 1.89 1.73
N TRP A 12 37.15 0.57 1.90
CA TRP A 12 36.61 -0.43 0.99
C TRP A 12 35.57 -1.31 1.69
N ALA A 13 34.49 -1.60 1.00
CA ALA A 13 33.48 -2.54 1.46
C ALA A 13 33.77 -3.95 0.90
N LEU A 14 33.43 -4.98 1.66
CA LEU A 14 33.64 -6.37 1.32
C LEU A 14 32.31 -7.06 1.01
N MET A 15 32.32 -7.95 0.03
CA MET A 15 31.18 -8.80 -0.29
C MET A 15 31.63 -10.17 -0.75
N SER A 16 30.82 -11.19 -0.47
CA SER A 16 30.99 -12.53 -1.01
C SER A 16 30.06 -12.72 -2.22
N SER A 17 30.47 -13.59 -3.14
CA SER A 17 29.68 -13.99 -4.31
C SER A 17 29.97 -15.42 -4.69
N LYS A 18 28.95 -16.19 -5.08
CA LYS A 18 29.07 -17.60 -5.49
C LYS A 18 29.05 -17.69 -7.00
N ASP A 19 29.93 -18.51 -7.56
CA ASP A 19 29.93 -18.81 -9.00
C ASP A 19 28.97 -19.96 -9.33
N LYS A 20 28.80 -20.25 -10.62
CA LYS A 20 27.94 -21.34 -11.11
C LYS A 20 28.38 -22.75 -10.64
N ALA A 21 29.63 -22.89 -10.23
CA ALA A 21 30.18 -24.14 -9.71
C ALA A 21 30.14 -24.22 -8.17
N GLY A 22 29.47 -23.26 -7.52
CA GLY A 22 29.33 -23.23 -6.08
C GLY A 22 30.51 -22.64 -5.31
N ARG A 23 31.60 -22.20 -5.99
CA ARG A 23 32.77 -21.62 -5.34
C ARG A 23 32.53 -20.21 -4.89
N ILE A 24 32.93 -19.85 -3.68
CA ILE A 24 32.72 -18.53 -3.09
C ILE A 24 33.96 -17.67 -3.29
N TYR A 25 33.74 -16.46 -3.78
CA TYR A 25 34.78 -15.45 -3.98
C TYR A 25 34.46 -14.20 -3.15
N ILE A 26 35.49 -13.67 -2.50
CA ILE A 26 35.40 -12.42 -1.76
C ILE A 26 35.93 -11.31 -2.66
N ARG A 27 35.21 -10.19 -2.67
CA ARG A 27 35.53 -8.99 -3.46
C ARG A 27 35.47 -7.76 -2.57
N ALA A 28 36.46 -6.89 -2.78
CA ALA A 28 36.45 -5.54 -2.20
C ALA A 28 36.05 -4.52 -3.27
N TYR A 29 35.26 -3.55 -2.91
CA TYR A 29 34.82 -2.50 -3.80
C TYR A 29 34.78 -1.16 -3.05
N ARG A 30 35.04 -0.10 -3.79
CA ARG A 30 34.94 1.27 -3.33
C ARG A 30 33.86 1.99 -4.13
N ASN A 31 32.92 2.56 -3.43
CA ASN A 31 31.86 3.35 -4.01
C ASN A 31 32.19 4.83 -3.96
N ARG A 32 31.81 5.56 -4.99
CA ARG A 32 31.85 7.01 -5.04
C ARG A 32 30.44 7.55 -5.31
N TRP A 33 30.13 8.63 -4.64
CA TRP A 33 28.87 9.35 -4.87
C TRP A 33 28.99 10.28 -6.06
N ASP A 34 28.07 10.14 -7.03
CA ASP A 34 27.93 11.06 -8.15
C ASP A 34 26.89 12.13 -7.77
N SER A 35 27.35 13.35 -7.51
CA SER A 35 26.51 14.46 -7.10
C SER A 35 25.56 14.94 -8.22
N VAL A 36 25.91 14.71 -9.48
CA VAL A 36 25.10 15.10 -10.64
C VAL A 36 23.97 14.09 -10.86
N LYS A 37 24.31 12.80 -10.83
CA LYS A 37 23.34 11.71 -11.02
C LYS A 37 22.63 11.31 -9.73
N LYS A 38 22.99 11.88 -8.60
CA LYS A 38 22.44 11.57 -7.25
C LYS A 38 22.41 10.06 -6.94
N ARG A 39 23.45 9.35 -7.34
CA ARG A 39 23.57 7.89 -7.11
C ARG A 39 25.00 7.49 -6.78
N SER A 40 25.15 6.40 -6.04
CA SER A 40 26.43 5.77 -5.81
C SER A 40 26.80 4.86 -6.98
N PHE A 41 28.08 4.82 -7.35
CA PHE A 41 28.61 3.89 -8.34
C PHE A 41 29.91 3.27 -7.84
N VAL A 42 30.24 2.10 -8.34
CA VAL A 42 31.49 1.39 -8.00
C VAL A 42 32.64 2.07 -8.74
N GLU A 43 33.47 2.81 -8.00
CA GLU A 43 34.64 3.49 -8.54
C GLU A 43 35.80 2.53 -8.78
N SER A 44 35.96 1.58 -7.87
CA SER A 44 37.08 0.60 -7.94
C SER A 44 36.65 -0.73 -7.33
N LYS A 45 37.14 -1.83 -7.92
CA LYS A 45 36.84 -3.20 -7.52
C LYS A 45 38.08 -4.06 -7.62
N VAL A 46 38.30 -4.90 -6.60
CA VAL A 46 39.37 -5.89 -6.60
C VAL A 46 38.84 -7.20 -6.05
N GLN A 47 39.29 -8.32 -6.64
CA GLN A 47 38.98 -9.64 -6.08
C GLN A 47 39.97 -9.92 -4.95
N VAL A 48 39.45 -10.08 -3.74
CA VAL A 48 40.24 -10.43 -2.54
C VAL A 48 40.81 -11.84 -2.69
N GLY A 49 39.95 -12.79 -2.97
CA GLY A 49 40.39 -14.17 -3.11
C GLY A 49 39.24 -15.15 -3.21
N ARG A 50 39.57 -16.45 -3.14
CA ARG A 50 38.62 -17.55 -3.09
C ARG A 50 38.55 -18.09 -1.66
N LEU A 51 37.36 -18.26 -1.13
CA LEU A 51 37.10 -18.92 0.14
C LEU A 51 37.36 -20.42 -0.01
N LEU A 52 38.11 -21.00 0.91
CA LEU A 52 38.41 -22.42 1.00
C LEU A 52 37.50 -23.10 2.03
N ASP A 53 37.49 -24.43 2.02
CA ASP A 53 36.60 -25.25 2.88
C ASP A 53 36.93 -25.12 4.38
N ASP A 54 38.16 -24.74 4.72
CA ASP A 54 38.62 -24.45 6.08
C ASP A 54 38.29 -23.02 6.58
N GLY A 55 37.57 -22.23 5.76
CA GLY A 55 37.22 -20.86 6.07
C GLY A 55 38.30 -19.83 5.75
N SER A 56 39.49 -20.26 5.34
CA SER A 56 40.57 -19.36 4.93
C SER A 56 40.32 -18.81 3.51
N ILE A 57 40.96 -17.69 3.19
CA ILE A 57 40.89 -17.06 1.87
C ILE A 57 42.19 -17.25 1.13
N ARG A 58 42.17 -17.93 -0.01
CA ARG A 58 43.30 -17.91 -0.94
C ARG A 58 43.33 -16.55 -1.63
N LEU A 59 44.22 -15.68 -1.13
CA LEU A 59 44.32 -14.30 -1.61
C LEU A 59 44.75 -14.21 -3.07
N SER A 60 44.24 -13.27 -3.80
CA SER A 60 44.63 -12.96 -5.17
C SER A 60 45.86 -12.04 -5.18
N LYS A 61 46.72 -12.19 -6.19
CA LYS A 61 47.90 -11.34 -6.36
C LYS A 61 47.50 -9.83 -6.44
N ASN A 62 46.49 -9.52 -7.21
CA ASN A 62 46.04 -8.14 -7.37
C ASN A 62 45.51 -7.50 -6.05
N PHE A 63 45.00 -8.33 -5.14
CA PHE A 63 44.62 -7.85 -3.81
C PHE A 63 45.84 -7.59 -2.95
N VAL A 64 46.78 -8.51 -2.92
CA VAL A 64 48.02 -8.36 -2.14
C VAL A 64 48.87 -7.18 -2.63
N ASP A 65 48.94 -6.96 -3.95
CA ASP A 65 49.64 -5.80 -4.51
C ASP A 65 48.98 -4.46 -4.06
N LYS A 66 47.67 -4.44 -3.85
CA LYS A 66 46.92 -3.24 -3.43
C LYS A 66 46.84 -3.08 -1.92
N PHE A 67 46.91 -4.16 -1.18
CA PHE A 67 46.86 -4.25 0.28
C PHE A 67 48.04 -5.04 0.82
N PRO A 68 49.26 -4.51 0.77
CA PRO A 68 50.50 -5.22 1.11
C PRO A 68 50.53 -5.77 2.54
N GLN A 69 49.76 -5.17 3.46
CA GLN A 69 49.62 -5.62 4.85
C GLN A 69 49.13 -7.07 4.98
N TYR A 70 48.47 -7.62 3.95
CA TYR A 70 47.99 -9.01 3.94
C TYR A 70 48.94 -10.00 3.22
N ALA A 71 50.12 -9.55 2.72
CA ALA A 71 50.99 -10.35 1.85
C ALA A 71 51.49 -11.66 2.48
N HIS A 72 51.62 -11.73 3.79
CA HIS A 72 52.18 -12.86 4.53
C HIS A 72 51.27 -13.36 5.66
N GLN A 73 49.99 -13.05 5.58
CA GLN A 73 49.01 -13.44 6.58
C GLN A 73 48.01 -14.45 6.04
N THR A 74 47.68 -15.47 6.84
CA THR A 74 46.48 -16.27 6.62
C THR A 74 45.27 -15.46 7.03
N VAL A 75 44.33 -15.29 6.11
CA VAL A 75 43.12 -14.46 6.34
C VAL A 75 41.90 -15.34 6.19
N PHE A 76 40.97 -15.19 7.12
CA PHE A 76 39.72 -15.91 7.14
C PHE A 76 38.54 -14.96 6.83
N TRP A 77 37.41 -15.53 6.40
CA TRP A 77 36.20 -14.81 6.13
C TRP A 77 35.18 -15.01 7.27
N GLY A 78 34.75 -13.97 7.90
CA GLY A 78 33.74 -14.04 8.93
C GLY A 78 32.98 -12.71 9.04
N ASP A 79 31.67 -12.76 9.12
CA ASP A 79 30.74 -11.62 9.32
C ASP A 79 31.03 -10.38 8.45
N HIS A 80 31.26 -10.60 7.15
CA HIS A 80 31.62 -9.58 6.16
C HIS A 80 32.97 -8.86 6.40
N GLU A 81 33.88 -9.50 7.13
CA GLU A 81 35.21 -8.98 7.46
C GLU A 81 36.33 -9.95 7.10
N LEU A 82 37.56 -9.41 6.96
CA LEU A 82 38.78 -10.19 6.88
C LEU A 82 39.35 -10.33 8.31
N ILE A 83 39.48 -11.57 8.79
CA ILE A 83 39.91 -11.88 10.13
C ILE A 83 41.34 -12.47 10.02
N SER A 84 42.30 -11.95 10.78
CA SER A 84 43.64 -12.53 10.88
C SER A 84 43.61 -13.87 11.63
N GLU A 85 44.63 -14.72 11.41
CA GLU A 85 44.73 -16.02 12.06
C GLU A 85 44.68 -15.93 13.60
N GLU A 86 45.31 -14.92 14.18
CA GLU A 86 45.32 -14.67 15.62
C GLU A 86 43.88 -14.41 16.15
N ASN A 87 43.14 -13.55 15.49
CA ASN A 87 41.78 -13.21 15.87
C ASN A 87 40.78 -14.31 15.53
N PHE A 88 41.06 -15.12 14.51
CA PHE A 88 40.22 -16.25 14.11
C PHE A 88 40.26 -17.36 15.15
N SER A 89 41.46 -17.67 15.70
CA SER A 89 41.59 -18.65 16.78
C SER A 89 40.88 -18.22 18.06
N GLU A 90 40.90 -16.94 18.43
CA GLU A 90 40.17 -16.40 19.60
C GLU A 90 38.66 -16.46 19.40
N ALA A 91 38.14 -16.15 18.20
CA ALA A 91 36.70 -16.19 17.90
C ALA A 91 36.16 -17.65 17.84
N PHE A 92 36.98 -18.62 17.49
CA PHE A 92 36.60 -20.04 17.41
C PHE A 92 36.83 -20.84 18.71
N VAL A 93 37.74 -20.43 19.55
CA VAL A 93 38.05 -21.10 20.84
C VAL A 93 36.99 -20.76 21.92
N GLN A 94 36.20 -19.72 21.72
CA GLN A 94 35.10 -19.36 22.64
C GLN A 94 33.76 -20.01 22.30
N LYS A 95 33.68 -21.09 21.52
CA LYS A 95 32.49 -21.95 21.57
C LYS A 95 32.58 -22.80 22.85
N PRO A 96 31.72 -22.57 23.85
CA PRO A 96 31.57 -23.54 24.92
C PRO A 96 31.15 -24.86 24.27
N GLU A 97 31.74 -25.97 24.70
CA GLU A 97 31.19 -27.30 24.40
C GLU A 97 29.73 -27.27 24.83
N SER A 98 28.84 -27.11 23.88
CA SER A 98 27.42 -27.18 24.14
C SER A 98 27.08 -28.64 24.41
N THR A 99 26.86 -28.98 25.66
CA THR A 99 25.89 -30.05 25.98
C THR A 99 24.63 -29.74 25.18
N ASP A 100 24.27 -30.64 24.29
CA ASP A 100 23.17 -30.55 23.32
C ASP A 100 21.83 -30.15 23.97
N ILE A 101 21.65 -28.86 24.14
CA ILE A 101 20.34 -28.23 24.16
C ILE A 101 20.48 -27.01 23.26
N SER A 102 20.33 -27.21 21.94
CA SER A 102 20.13 -26.11 21.02
C SER A 102 18.74 -25.54 21.25
N TRP A 103 18.64 -24.58 22.14
CA TRP A 103 17.50 -23.67 22.14
C TRP A 103 17.64 -22.75 20.94
N SER A 104 17.15 -23.18 19.80
CA SER A 104 16.86 -22.22 18.72
C SER A 104 15.64 -21.41 19.18
N CYS A 105 15.91 -20.30 19.81
CA CYS A 105 14.84 -19.35 20.16
C CYS A 105 14.63 -18.47 18.93
N ASP A 106 13.79 -18.91 18.01
CA ASP A 106 13.33 -18.07 16.91
C ASP A 106 12.43 -16.98 17.47
N THR A 107 12.99 -15.79 17.63
CA THR A 107 12.23 -14.62 18.09
C THR A 107 11.43 -14.10 16.91
N VAL A 108 10.09 -14.18 17.00
CA VAL A 108 9.18 -13.62 16.02
C VAL A 108 8.48 -12.38 16.54
N ARG A 109 8.26 -11.42 15.66
CA ARG A 109 7.42 -10.25 15.95
C ARG A 109 5.96 -10.66 15.92
N ILE A 110 5.21 -10.34 16.97
CA ILE A 110 3.81 -10.76 17.10
C ILE A 110 2.81 -9.57 17.00
N GLY A 111 3.25 -8.34 17.21
CA GLY A 111 2.36 -7.18 17.39
C GLY A 111 1.36 -6.97 16.25
N VAL A 112 1.81 -6.47 15.11
CA VAL A 112 0.95 -6.15 13.95
C VAL A 112 0.29 -7.40 13.39
N SER A 113 1.02 -8.49 13.27
CA SER A 113 0.51 -9.73 12.66
C SER A 113 -0.60 -10.38 13.50
N TYR A 114 -0.45 -10.40 14.83
CA TYR A 114 -1.49 -10.92 15.72
C TYR A 114 -2.74 -10.03 15.72
N ALA A 115 -2.56 -8.71 15.81
CA ALA A 115 -3.68 -7.76 15.75
C ALA A 115 -4.45 -7.89 14.42
N ALA A 116 -3.73 -7.96 13.29
CA ALA A 116 -4.33 -8.17 11.98
C ALA A 116 -5.06 -9.52 11.88
N TRP A 117 -4.48 -10.59 12.45
CA TRP A 117 -5.11 -11.90 12.50
C TRP A 117 -6.44 -11.87 13.27
N GLN A 118 -6.44 -11.29 14.48
CA GLN A 118 -7.65 -11.15 15.28
C GLN A 118 -8.72 -10.30 14.54
N PHE A 119 -8.29 -9.21 13.92
CA PHE A 119 -9.17 -8.38 13.10
C PHE A 119 -9.76 -9.18 11.93
N GLY A 120 -8.94 -9.89 11.17
CA GLY A 120 -9.37 -10.70 10.03
C GLY A 120 -10.36 -11.80 10.40
N GLN A 121 -10.20 -12.42 11.60
CA GLN A 121 -11.16 -13.40 12.14
C GLN A 121 -12.48 -12.72 12.55
N ASN A 122 -12.40 -11.65 13.33
CA ASN A 122 -13.59 -10.98 13.89
C ASN A 122 -14.45 -10.31 12.81
N THR A 123 -13.84 -9.77 11.75
CA THR A 123 -14.56 -9.15 10.63
C THR A 123 -14.97 -10.14 9.54
N GLY A 124 -14.56 -11.41 9.67
CA GLY A 124 -14.82 -12.46 8.68
C GLY A 124 -14.04 -12.34 7.37
N ILE A 125 -13.05 -11.43 7.28
CA ILE A 125 -12.20 -11.27 6.09
C ILE A 125 -11.51 -12.58 5.75
N TYR A 126 -10.91 -13.24 6.74
CA TYR A 126 -10.20 -14.50 6.52
C TYR A 126 -11.13 -15.62 6.07
N GLU A 127 -12.32 -15.71 6.65
CA GLU A 127 -13.35 -16.70 6.26
C GLU A 127 -13.81 -16.50 4.82
N ASP A 128 -14.06 -15.23 4.41
CA ASP A 128 -14.46 -14.89 3.06
C ASP A 128 -13.35 -15.21 2.04
N LEU A 129 -12.10 -14.89 2.36
CA LEU A 129 -10.93 -15.29 1.55
C LEU A 129 -10.88 -16.83 1.41
N ARG A 130 -11.00 -17.55 2.51
CA ARG A 130 -10.96 -19.02 2.52
C ARG A 130 -12.06 -19.64 1.68
N SER A 131 -13.28 -19.12 1.79
CA SER A 131 -14.43 -19.66 1.06
C SER A 131 -14.35 -19.47 -0.46
N VAL A 132 -13.62 -18.44 -0.91
CA VAL A 132 -13.49 -18.11 -2.33
C VAL A 132 -12.23 -18.70 -2.94
N PHE A 133 -11.09 -18.57 -2.26
CA PHE A 133 -9.78 -18.90 -2.82
C PHE A 133 -9.20 -20.21 -2.30
N GLY A 134 -9.84 -20.84 -1.32
CA GLY A 134 -9.34 -22.02 -0.62
C GLY A 134 -8.32 -21.68 0.46
N GLU A 135 -8.07 -22.62 1.36
CA GLU A 135 -7.29 -22.42 2.58
C GLU A 135 -5.87 -21.89 2.31
N GLN A 136 -5.14 -22.52 1.40
CA GLN A 136 -3.74 -22.16 1.14
C GLN A 136 -3.60 -20.76 0.52
N THR A 137 -4.40 -20.45 -0.49
CA THR A 137 -4.38 -19.13 -1.14
C THR A 137 -4.84 -18.05 -0.19
N ALA A 138 -5.86 -18.32 0.64
CA ALA A 138 -6.34 -17.38 1.65
C ALA A 138 -5.26 -17.01 2.67
N ARG A 139 -4.51 -17.99 3.16
CA ARG A 139 -3.38 -17.77 4.08
C ARG A 139 -2.31 -16.87 3.46
N ILE A 140 -1.97 -17.12 2.19
CA ILE A 140 -0.98 -16.31 1.47
C ILE A 140 -1.50 -14.88 1.25
N LEU A 141 -2.74 -14.70 0.76
CA LEU A 141 -3.34 -13.39 0.55
C LEU A 141 -3.41 -12.59 1.85
N PHE A 142 -3.78 -13.26 2.94
CA PHE A 142 -3.82 -12.64 4.25
C PHE A 142 -2.41 -12.23 4.72
N ALA A 143 -1.42 -13.12 4.60
CA ALA A 143 -0.03 -12.82 4.96
C ALA A 143 0.57 -11.68 4.13
N LEU A 144 0.28 -11.62 2.82
CA LEU A 144 0.68 -10.51 1.95
C LEU A 144 0.04 -9.18 2.38
N SER A 145 -1.21 -9.21 2.85
CA SER A 145 -1.88 -8.03 3.39
C SER A 145 -1.21 -7.55 4.68
N VAL A 146 -0.89 -8.48 5.60
CA VAL A 146 -0.15 -8.15 6.83
C VAL A 146 1.25 -7.64 6.52
N TYR A 147 1.95 -8.23 5.54
CA TYR A 147 3.24 -7.75 5.07
C TYR A 147 3.18 -6.28 4.62
N LYS A 148 2.13 -5.90 3.89
CA LYS A 148 1.93 -4.49 3.48
C LYS A 148 1.61 -3.57 4.65
N LEU A 149 0.82 -4.01 5.61
CA LEU A 149 0.52 -3.27 6.85
C LEU A 149 1.77 -3.05 7.73
N ASP A 150 2.68 -4.03 7.75
CA ASP A 150 3.95 -3.96 8.50
C ASP A 150 5.05 -3.14 7.77
N GLY A 151 4.68 -2.38 6.74
CA GLY A 151 5.60 -1.55 5.96
C GLY A 151 6.38 -2.30 4.88
N GLY A 152 5.93 -3.49 4.50
CA GLY A 152 6.59 -4.34 3.50
C GLY A 152 6.71 -3.67 2.12
N GLY A 153 7.89 -3.80 1.54
CA GLY A 153 8.28 -3.24 0.24
C GLY A 153 7.85 -4.09 -0.96
N ALA A 154 8.82 -4.44 -1.80
CA ALA A 154 8.61 -5.30 -2.96
C ALA A 154 8.27 -6.74 -2.56
N MET A 155 7.47 -7.44 -3.38
CA MET A 155 7.06 -8.83 -3.09
C MET A 155 8.23 -9.82 -3.00
N MET A 156 9.38 -9.50 -3.61
CA MET A 156 10.60 -10.30 -3.52
C MET A 156 11.21 -10.38 -2.11
N THR A 157 10.88 -9.43 -1.22
CA THR A 157 11.36 -9.44 0.17
C THR A 157 10.35 -10.05 1.15
N PHE A 158 9.24 -10.57 0.66
CA PHE A 158 8.23 -11.25 1.47
C PHE A 158 8.77 -12.55 2.10
N GLU A 159 9.57 -13.31 1.34
CA GLU A 159 10.18 -14.56 1.80
C GLU A 159 11.11 -14.34 3.01
N ASP A 160 11.86 -13.23 3.02
CA ASP A 160 12.75 -12.86 4.12
C ASP A 160 12.00 -12.30 5.33
N TRP A 161 10.83 -11.68 5.10
CA TRP A 161 10.00 -11.11 6.15
C TRP A 161 9.17 -12.16 6.89
N LEU A 162 8.62 -13.15 6.17
CA LEU A 162 7.68 -14.13 6.72
C LEU A 162 8.21 -14.90 7.94
N PRO A 163 9.46 -15.40 7.97
CA PRO A 163 9.99 -16.09 9.14
C PRO A 163 10.16 -15.20 10.38
N GLN A 164 10.14 -13.88 10.22
CA GLN A 164 10.35 -12.92 11.30
C GLN A 164 9.08 -12.52 12.04
N VAL A 165 7.92 -12.98 11.59
CA VAL A 165 6.62 -12.59 12.15
C VAL A 165 5.77 -13.81 12.50
N TRP A 166 4.96 -13.67 13.53
CA TRP A 166 3.98 -14.68 13.85
C TRP A 166 2.78 -14.58 12.92
N LEU A 167 2.52 -15.64 12.20
CA LEU A 167 1.29 -15.83 11.42
C LEU A 167 0.90 -17.31 11.49
N PRO A 168 -0.41 -17.66 11.35
CA PRO A 168 -0.80 -19.05 11.14
C PRO A 168 -0.05 -19.61 9.93
N GLU A 169 0.26 -20.90 10.01
CA GLU A 169 1.10 -21.63 9.05
C GLU A 169 0.94 -21.18 7.59
N VAL A 170 1.94 -20.43 7.11
CA VAL A 170 2.05 -19.95 5.73
C VAL A 170 3.34 -20.51 5.16
N GLN A 171 3.24 -21.19 4.03
CA GLN A 171 4.43 -21.67 3.34
C GLN A 171 5.22 -20.51 2.73
N PRO A 172 6.54 -20.44 2.91
CA PRO A 172 7.37 -19.44 2.27
C PRO A 172 7.21 -19.49 0.75
N LEU A 173 7.03 -18.31 0.15
CA LEU A 173 6.89 -18.14 -1.30
C LEU A 173 7.83 -17.04 -1.78
N ASP A 174 8.59 -17.34 -2.82
CA ASP A 174 9.34 -16.32 -3.55
C ASP A 174 8.42 -15.38 -4.34
N GLY A 175 8.95 -14.23 -4.74
CA GLY A 175 8.19 -13.22 -5.47
C GLY A 175 7.61 -13.69 -6.81
N ARG A 176 8.23 -14.69 -7.46
CA ARG A 176 7.73 -15.28 -8.71
C ARG A 176 6.48 -16.10 -8.46
N ARG A 177 6.51 -16.99 -7.46
CA ARG A 177 5.34 -17.81 -7.09
C ARG A 177 4.18 -16.96 -6.59
N ILE A 178 4.47 -15.85 -5.86
CA ILE A 178 3.46 -14.87 -5.49
C ILE A 178 2.80 -14.28 -6.74
N SER A 179 3.60 -13.85 -7.73
CA SER A 179 3.08 -13.30 -8.98
C SER A 179 2.25 -14.33 -9.78
N GLU A 180 2.70 -15.57 -9.85
CA GLU A 180 1.96 -16.67 -10.49
C GLU A 180 0.62 -16.92 -9.79
N MET A 181 0.62 -16.98 -8.47
CA MET A 181 -0.61 -17.15 -7.66
C MET A 181 -1.57 -15.96 -7.85
N LEU A 182 -1.11 -14.73 -7.75
CA LEU A 182 -1.94 -13.55 -7.97
C LEU A 182 -2.54 -13.51 -9.40
N SER A 183 -1.77 -13.92 -10.40
CA SER A 183 -2.22 -14.00 -11.79
C SER A 183 -3.24 -15.11 -12.04
N SER A 184 -3.31 -16.12 -11.16
CA SER A 184 -4.30 -17.19 -11.24
C SER A 184 -5.67 -16.82 -10.68
N ILE A 185 -5.76 -15.70 -9.96
CA ILE A 185 -7.03 -15.19 -9.41
C ILE A 185 -7.88 -14.68 -10.56
N THR A 186 -9.09 -15.22 -10.67
CA THR A 186 -10.02 -14.90 -11.73
C THR A 186 -11.00 -13.80 -11.34
N GLN A 187 -11.53 -13.09 -12.35
CA GLN A 187 -12.55 -12.07 -12.13
C GLN A 187 -13.80 -12.60 -11.38
N PRO A 188 -14.36 -13.77 -11.69
CA PRO A 188 -15.48 -14.33 -10.92
C PRO A 188 -15.16 -14.61 -9.45
N GLN A 189 -13.92 -14.96 -9.13
CA GLN A 189 -13.49 -15.12 -7.74
C GLN A 189 -13.48 -13.78 -6.99
N LEU A 190 -12.98 -12.71 -7.62
CA LEU A 190 -13.00 -11.38 -7.05
C LEU A 190 -14.45 -10.88 -6.83
N GLU A 191 -15.31 -11.07 -7.81
CA GLU A 191 -16.74 -10.71 -7.72
C GLU A 191 -17.43 -11.45 -6.57
N ARG A 192 -17.17 -12.76 -6.45
CA ARG A 192 -17.70 -13.56 -5.34
C ARG A 192 -17.18 -13.08 -3.99
N TYR A 193 -15.89 -12.72 -3.88
CA TYR A 193 -15.33 -12.18 -2.66
C TYR A 193 -16.01 -10.87 -2.26
N TYR A 194 -16.14 -9.91 -3.19
CA TYR A 194 -16.81 -8.64 -2.92
C TYR A 194 -18.29 -8.84 -2.57
N LYS A 195 -18.96 -9.79 -3.22
CA LYS A 195 -20.35 -10.12 -2.87
C LYS A 195 -20.46 -10.60 -1.42
N LEU A 196 -19.56 -11.46 -0.95
CA LEU A 196 -19.53 -11.90 0.43
C LEU A 196 -19.28 -10.74 1.42
N ARG A 197 -18.32 -9.86 1.10
CA ARG A 197 -18.06 -8.67 1.92
C ARG A 197 -19.27 -7.75 2.01
N TYR A 198 -19.90 -7.48 0.88
CA TYR A 198 -21.12 -6.68 0.80
C TYR A 198 -22.27 -7.31 1.59
N ASP A 199 -22.52 -8.61 1.42
CA ASP A 199 -23.59 -9.31 2.14
C ASP A 199 -23.35 -9.30 3.66
N ARG A 200 -22.10 -9.32 4.08
CA ARG A 200 -21.73 -9.20 5.49
C ARG A 200 -22.03 -7.80 6.02
N ALA A 201 -21.70 -6.76 5.28
CA ALA A 201 -22.06 -5.37 5.63
C ALA A 201 -23.58 -5.21 5.73
N CYS A 202 -24.35 -5.75 4.79
CA CYS A 202 -25.80 -5.71 4.82
C CYS A 202 -26.41 -6.44 6.03
N LYS A 203 -25.79 -7.53 6.48
CA LYS A 203 -26.27 -8.29 7.67
C LYS A 203 -26.01 -7.57 9.00
N HIS A 204 -24.98 -6.71 9.06
CA HIS A 204 -24.65 -5.96 10.27
C HIS A 204 -25.44 -4.65 10.39
N SER A 205 -26.19 -4.28 9.35
CA SER A 205 -27.00 -3.07 9.34
C SER A 205 -28.49 -3.41 9.43
N ASP A 206 -29.16 -2.87 10.44
CA ASP A 206 -30.64 -2.95 10.56
C ASP A 206 -31.35 -2.01 9.56
N SER A 207 -30.59 -1.20 8.83
CA SER A 207 -31.05 -0.20 7.87
C SER A 207 -30.27 -0.23 6.57
N ALA A 208 -30.47 0.75 5.70
CA ALA A 208 -29.66 0.91 4.48
C ALA A 208 -28.17 1.06 4.81
N VAL A 209 -27.31 0.32 4.12
CA VAL A 209 -25.85 0.48 4.24
C VAL A 209 -25.43 1.77 3.55
N THR A 210 -24.60 2.55 4.21
CA THR A 210 -24.00 3.76 3.62
C THR A 210 -22.65 3.39 3.03
N LEU A 211 -22.51 3.51 1.71
CA LEU A 211 -21.33 3.16 0.94
C LEU A 211 -20.54 4.41 0.55
N SER A 212 -19.33 4.53 1.04
CA SER A 212 -18.41 5.63 0.72
C SER A 212 -17.48 5.24 -0.43
N PHE A 213 -17.46 6.07 -1.46
CA PHE A 213 -16.62 5.91 -2.66
C PHE A 213 -15.39 6.82 -2.54
N ASP A 214 -14.22 6.25 -2.68
CA ASP A 214 -12.96 6.99 -2.73
C ASP A 214 -12.04 6.43 -3.80
N SER A 215 -11.28 7.31 -4.44
CA SER A 215 -10.30 6.94 -5.46
C SER A 215 -8.90 7.34 -5.05
N THR A 216 -7.94 6.53 -5.46
CA THR A 216 -6.53 6.87 -5.36
C THR A 216 -5.80 6.54 -6.66
N SER A 217 -4.59 7.06 -6.82
CA SER A 217 -3.71 6.71 -7.93
C SER A 217 -2.43 6.09 -7.41
N ILE A 218 -1.97 5.05 -8.09
CA ILE A 218 -0.74 4.33 -7.78
C ILE A 218 0.24 4.58 -8.91
N SER A 219 1.31 5.34 -8.63
CA SER A 219 2.36 5.62 -9.60
C SER A 219 3.23 4.40 -9.87
N THR A 220 3.61 4.17 -11.12
CA THR A 220 4.38 2.99 -11.51
C THR A 220 5.45 3.29 -12.54
N TYR A 221 6.62 2.64 -12.38
CA TYR A 221 7.69 2.60 -13.38
C TYR A 221 7.48 1.54 -14.46
N SER A 222 6.47 0.68 -14.30
CA SER A 222 6.22 -0.42 -15.22
C SER A 222 5.76 0.08 -16.59
N ASN A 223 6.34 -0.49 -17.63
CA ASN A 223 5.92 -0.27 -19.03
C ASN A 223 4.97 -1.35 -19.55
N THR A 224 4.70 -2.38 -18.74
CA THR A 224 3.92 -3.56 -19.14
C THR A 224 2.51 -3.58 -18.58
N ILE A 225 2.16 -2.65 -17.68
CA ILE A 225 0.80 -2.53 -17.14
C ILE A 225 -0.05 -1.74 -18.12
N ASN A 226 -1.01 -2.40 -18.76
CA ASN A 226 -1.88 -1.79 -19.78
C ASN A 226 -2.69 -0.59 -19.26
N ALA A 227 -3.16 -0.67 -18.00
CA ALA A 227 -3.91 0.40 -17.36
C ALA A 227 -3.04 1.57 -16.87
N ALA A 228 -1.70 1.49 -17.00
CA ALA A 228 -0.82 2.57 -16.61
C ALA A 228 -0.77 3.67 -17.67
N ALA A 229 -1.31 4.82 -17.33
CA ALA A 229 -1.40 5.99 -18.21
C ALA A 229 -1.03 7.28 -17.47
N TRP A 230 -0.81 8.35 -18.21
CA TRP A 230 -0.60 9.68 -17.66
C TRP A 230 -1.95 10.27 -17.21
N GLY A 231 -1.98 10.82 -15.99
CA GLY A 231 -3.16 11.43 -15.40
C GLY A 231 -2.82 12.32 -14.21
N HIS A 232 -3.78 12.59 -13.34
CA HIS A 232 -3.56 13.38 -12.13
C HIS A 232 -2.99 12.52 -11.00
N ALA A 233 -1.68 12.27 -11.05
CA ALA A 233 -1.00 11.45 -10.05
C ALA A 233 -0.98 12.14 -8.67
N LYS A 234 -1.51 11.45 -7.66
CA LYS A 234 -1.47 11.91 -6.26
C LYS A 234 -0.09 11.74 -5.62
N GLN A 235 0.71 10.76 -6.10
CA GLN A 235 2.01 10.42 -5.51
C GLN A 235 3.18 11.04 -6.28
N ASN A 236 3.31 10.74 -7.56
CA ASN A 236 4.39 11.24 -8.40
C ASN A 236 3.88 11.62 -9.79
N PRO A 237 3.80 12.94 -10.11
CA PRO A 237 3.31 13.40 -11.40
C PRO A 237 4.26 13.11 -12.57
N GLU A 238 5.51 12.70 -12.31
CA GLU A 238 6.48 12.33 -13.34
C GLU A 238 6.37 10.86 -13.77
N LEU A 239 5.38 10.11 -13.26
CA LEU A 239 5.19 8.70 -13.57
C LEU A 239 3.78 8.45 -14.11
N ARG A 240 3.66 7.41 -14.94
CA ARG A 240 2.35 6.85 -15.25
C ARG A 240 1.72 6.26 -13.99
N GLN A 241 0.41 6.23 -13.95
CA GLN A 241 -0.36 5.74 -12.83
C GLN A 241 -1.44 4.76 -13.24
N VAL A 242 -1.87 3.94 -12.31
CA VAL A 242 -3.11 3.19 -12.36
C VAL A 242 -4.03 3.78 -11.30
N ASN A 243 -5.25 4.07 -11.67
CA ASN A 243 -6.25 4.52 -10.72
C ASN A 243 -6.91 3.33 -10.04
N TYR A 244 -7.29 3.52 -8.77
CA TYR A 244 -7.87 2.49 -7.93
C TYR A 244 -9.06 3.05 -7.17
N MET A 245 -10.22 2.43 -7.34
CA MET A 245 -11.45 2.77 -6.62
C MET A 245 -11.65 1.81 -5.45
N THR A 246 -12.00 2.35 -4.30
CA THR A 246 -12.48 1.60 -3.14
C THR A 246 -13.88 2.04 -2.78
N VAL A 247 -14.71 1.09 -2.41
CA VAL A 247 -16.04 1.32 -1.87
C VAL A 247 -16.11 0.65 -0.51
N CYS A 248 -16.34 1.46 0.52
CA CYS A 248 -16.34 1.02 1.90
C CYS A 248 -17.72 1.17 2.53
N ASP A 249 -18.09 0.25 3.39
CA ASP A 249 -19.17 0.51 4.35
C ASP A 249 -18.74 1.63 5.29
N HIS A 250 -19.49 2.73 5.30
CA HIS A 250 -19.16 3.92 6.09
C HIS A 250 -19.15 3.66 7.60
N ALA A 251 -19.95 2.73 8.08
CA ALA A 251 -20.10 2.45 9.51
C ALA A 251 -18.91 1.66 10.07
N THR A 252 -18.38 0.71 9.30
CA THR A 252 -17.31 -0.21 9.74
C THR A 252 -15.95 0.12 9.13
N GLY A 253 -15.92 0.83 8.00
CA GLY A 253 -14.72 1.02 7.19
C GLY A 253 -14.35 -0.20 6.33
N ASP A 254 -15.15 -1.25 6.36
CA ASP A 254 -14.91 -2.47 5.58
C ASP A 254 -15.00 -2.22 4.08
N VAL A 255 -13.99 -2.65 3.33
CA VAL A 255 -14.01 -2.59 1.87
C VAL A 255 -14.97 -3.64 1.33
N VAL A 256 -16.06 -3.20 0.70
CA VAL A 256 -17.07 -4.07 0.11
C VAL A 256 -16.91 -4.23 -1.41
N PHE A 257 -16.16 -3.32 -2.04
CA PHE A 257 -15.80 -3.43 -3.46
C PHE A 257 -14.53 -2.64 -3.74
N ALA A 258 -13.71 -3.14 -4.66
CA ALA A 258 -12.59 -2.39 -5.18
C ALA A 258 -12.26 -2.81 -6.61
N CYS A 259 -11.76 -1.87 -7.41
CA CYS A 259 -11.28 -2.19 -8.75
C CYS A 259 -10.25 -1.16 -9.23
N SER A 260 -9.40 -1.58 -10.15
CA SER A 260 -8.50 -0.70 -10.86
C SER A 260 -9.11 -0.22 -12.18
N TYR A 261 -8.66 0.94 -12.65
CA TYR A 261 -9.01 1.49 -13.96
C TYR A 261 -7.86 2.31 -14.52
N ASP A 262 -7.97 2.66 -15.80
CA ASP A 262 -6.91 3.37 -16.52
C ASP A 262 -6.56 4.71 -15.86
N GLY A 263 -5.26 4.97 -15.75
CA GLY A 263 -4.73 6.16 -15.07
C GLY A 263 -5.08 7.49 -15.74
N SER A 264 -5.49 7.49 -17.00
CA SER A 264 -5.95 8.68 -17.75
C SER A 264 -7.41 9.03 -17.50
N ILE A 265 -8.21 8.08 -16.99
CA ILE A 265 -9.64 8.27 -16.76
C ILE A 265 -9.83 9.01 -15.44
N ASN A 266 -10.59 10.10 -15.46
CA ASN A 266 -10.94 10.83 -14.25
C ASN A 266 -12.10 10.18 -13.48
N ASP A 267 -12.22 10.53 -12.20
CA ASP A 267 -13.22 9.97 -11.28
C ASP A 267 -14.66 10.23 -11.72
N GLN A 268 -14.92 11.38 -12.37
CA GLN A 268 -16.24 11.72 -12.89
C GLN A 268 -16.68 10.75 -14.00
N THR A 269 -15.75 10.37 -14.86
CA THR A 269 -16.05 9.53 -16.04
C THR A 269 -16.26 8.07 -15.66
N ILE A 270 -15.51 7.56 -14.67
CA ILE A 270 -15.52 6.13 -14.33
C ILE A 270 -16.71 5.70 -13.46
N LEU A 271 -17.32 6.62 -12.69
CA LEU A 271 -18.31 6.27 -11.67
C LEU A 271 -19.50 5.44 -12.20
N PRO A 272 -20.11 5.75 -13.36
CA PRO A 272 -21.19 4.94 -13.93
C PRO A 272 -20.77 3.50 -14.24
N GLU A 273 -19.54 3.32 -14.71
CA GLU A 273 -18.98 2.00 -14.95
C GLU A 273 -18.77 1.23 -13.64
N ILE A 274 -18.34 1.90 -12.58
CA ILE A 274 -18.20 1.29 -11.25
C ILE A 274 -19.56 0.75 -10.76
N TYR A 275 -20.63 1.51 -10.90
CA TYR A 275 -21.96 1.03 -10.55
C TYR A 275 -22.35 -0.24 -11.33
N LEU A 276 -22.03 -0.30 -12.62
CA LEU A 276 -22.28 -1.48 -13.44
C LEU A 276 -21.41 -2.67 -12.99
N ARG A 277 -20.14 -2.46 -12.71
CA ARG A 277 -19.24 -3.51 -12.22
C ARG A 277 -19.72 -4.07 -10.88
N MET A 278 -20.16 -3.22 -9.94
CA MET A 278 -20.75 -3.65 -8.68
C MET A 278 -22.01 -4.47 -8.90
N LYS A 279 -22.90 -4.03 -9.80
CA LYS A 279 -24.11 -4.75 -10.16
C LYS A 279 -23.79 -6.13 -10.79
N PHE A 280 -22.80 -6.22 -11.67
CA PHE A 280 -22.35 -7.49 -12.24
C PHE A 280 -21.75 -8.42 -11.20
N ALA A 281 -21.07 -7.88 -10.19
CA ALA A 281 -20.60 -8.65 -9.02
C ALA A 281 -21.74 -9.06 -8.08
N GLY A 282 -23.00 -8.73 -8.40
CA GLY A 282 -24.19 -9.12 -7.63
C GLY A 282 -24.50 -8.24 -6.42
N LEU A 283 -23.94 -7.02 -6.34
CA LEU A 283 -24.25 -6.07 -5.29
C LEU A 283 -25.56 -5.33 -5.63
N ASP A 284 -26.55 -5.42 -4.77
CA ASP A 284 -27.81 -4.68 -4.91
C ASP A 284 -27.69 -3.30 -4.22
N LEU A 285 -27.51 -2.28 -5.05
CA LEU A 285 -27.29 -0.91 -4.58
C LEU A 285 -28.60 -0.14 -4.26
N THR A 286 -29.77 -0.68 -4.62
CA THR A 286 -31.05 0.07 -4.57
C THR A 286 -31.48 0.48 -3.17
N ASN A 287 -31.09 -0.30 -2.14
CA ASN A 287 -31.39 -0.03 -0.75
C ASN A 287 -30.29 0.69 0.02
N ASN A 288 -29.20 1.06 -0.66
CA ASN A 288 -28.04 1.67 -0.04
C ASN A 288 -28.02 3.19 -0.26
N ILE A 289 -27.26 3.88 0.59
CA ILE A 289 -26.94 5.29 0.42
C ILE A 289 -25.52 5.40 -0.09
N LEU A 290 -25.34 5.93 -1.29
CA LEU A 290 -24.02 6.12 -1.88
C LEU A 290 -23.49 7.49 -1.52
N VAL A 291 -22.27 7.57 -1.01
CA VAL A 291 -21.59 8.82 -0.65
C VAL A 291 -20.36 8.98 -1.52
N THR A 292 -20.30 10.09 -2.25
CA THR A 292 -19.16 10.42 -3.12
C THR A 292 -18.59 11.79 -2.77
N ASP A 293 -17.29 11.95 -2.96
CA ASP A 293 -16.66 13.25 -2.78
C ASP A 293 -16.91 14.20 -3.97
N ARG A 294 -16.44 15.44 -3.87
CA ARG A 294 -16.60 16.45 -4.92
C ARG A 294 -15.90 16.10 -6.23
N GLY A 295 -14.90 15.20 -6.19
CA GLY A 295 -14.16 14.75 -7.38
C GLY A 295 -15.04 13.98 -8.35
N PHE A 296 -16.14 13.39 -7.86
CA PHE A 296 -17.12 12.67 -8.66
C PHE A 296 -18.27 13.52 -9.18
N GLN A 297 -18.30 14.82 -8.82
CA GLN A 297 -19.40 15.68 -9.19
C GLN A 297 -19.48 15.88 -10.70
N SER A 298 -20.57 15.40 -11.29
CA SER A 298 -20.95 15.70 -12.67
C SER A 298 -22.47 15.53 -12.86
N ILE A 299 -23.03 16.27 -13.80
CA ILE A 299 -24.46 16.14 -14.17
C ILE A 299 -24.75 14.70 -14.62
N TYR A 300 -23.84 14.12 -15.39
CA TYR A 300 -23.98 12.74 -15.87
C TYR A 300 -24.03 11.71 -14.73
N ASN A 301 -23.23 11.87 -13.70
CA ASN A 301 -23.23 10.98 -12.53
C ASN A 301 -24.52 11.10 -11.73
N THR A 302 -24.98 12.33 -11.51
CA THR A 302 -26.27 12.59 -10.87
C THR A 302 -27.41 11.91 -11.63
N GLN A 303 -27.45 12.06 -12.95
CA GLN A 303 -28.46 11.44 -13.78
C GLN A 303 -28.39 9.92 -13.78
N THR A 304 -27.18 9.36 -13.81
CA THR A 304 -26.99 7.91 -13.72
C THR A 304 -27.51 7.37 -12.39
N ALA A 305 -27.25 8.05 -11.27
CA ALA A 305 -27.75 7.66 -9.97
C ALA A 305 -29.31 7.69 -9.95
N ILE A 306 -29.93 8.72 -10.51
CA ILE A 306 -31.39 8.85 -10.62
C ILE A 306 -31.96 7.73 -11.50
N ASN A 307 -31.40 7.50 -12.68
CA ASN A 307 -31.87 6.48 -13.61
C ASN A 307 -31.78 5.07 -13.02
N LEU A 308 -30.80 4.83 -12.17
CA LEU A 308 -30.62 3.58 -11.44
C LEU A 308 -31.41 3.52 -10.12
N ASN A 309 -32.20 4.57 -9.81
CA ASN A 309 -32.96 4.70 -8.56
C ASN A 309 -32.08 4.54 -7.30
N LEU A 310 -30.89 5.11 -7.32
CA LEU A 310 -29.95 5.07 -6.22
C LEU A 310 -30.20 6.24 -5.25
N LYS A 311 -30.12 5.99 -3.96
CA LYS A 311 -30.03 7.05 -2.95
C LYS A 311 -28.58 7.50 -2.87
N TYR A 312 -28.30 8.79 -3.06
CA TYR A 312 -26.93 9.26 -3.04
C TYR A 312 -26.77 10.60 -2.32
N ILE A 313 -25.60 10.80 -1.77
CA ILE A 313 -25.10 12.04 -1.17
C ILE A 313 -23.81 12.39 -1.89
N GLN A 314 -23.76 13.58 -2.46
CA GLN A 314 -22.59 14.06 -3.19
C GLN A 314 -22.11 15.38 -2.60
N PHE A 315 -20.81 15.47 -2.32
CA PHE A 315 -20.20 16.72 -1.94
C PHE A 315 -20.06 17.65 -3.16
N LEU A 316 -20.49 18.89 -3.00
CA LEU A 316 -20.45 19.88 -4.06
C LEU A 316 -19.28 20.85 -3.91
N SER A 317 -18.80 21.36 -5.05
CA SER A 317 -17.75 22.37 -5.06
C SER A 317 -18.31 23.73 -4.61
N LEU A 318 -17.62 24.38 -3.66
CA LEU A 318 -17.93 25.76 -3.25
C LEU A 318 -17.70 26.80 -4.37
N LYS A 319 -17.10 26.39 -5.50
CA LYS A 319 -16.88 27.27 -6.65
C LYS A 319 -18.13 27.43 -7.51
N GLU A 320 -19.13 26.56 -7.37
CA GLU A 320 -20.39 26.68 -8.11
C GLU A 320 -21.19 27.89 -7.71
N GLY A 321 -21.71 28.63 -8.69
CA GLY A 321 -22.46 29.88 -8.46
C GLY A 321 -23.72 29.67 -7.63
N ALA A 322 -24.47 28.58 -7.88
CA ALA A 322 -25.66 28.23 -7.13
C ALA A 322 -25.34 27.94 -5.66
N VAL A 323 -24.29 27.13 -5.39
CA VAL A 323 -23.85 26.80 -4.03
C VAL A 323 -23.43 28.07 -3.28
N LYS A 324 -22.67 28.97 -3.93
CA LYS A 324 -22.29 30.25 -3.33
C LYS A 324 -23.47 31.11 -2.98
N ALA A 325 -24.50 31.20 -3.85
CA ALA A 325 -25.71 31.96 -3.61
C ALA A 325 -26.45 31.46 -2.38
N HIS A 326 -26.57 30.12 -2.23
CA HIS A 326 -27.19 29.53 -1.05
C HIS A 326 -26.38 29.77 0.22
N LEU A 327 -25.06 29.62 0.16
CA LEU A 327 -24.19 29.91 1.30
C LEU A 327 -24.33 31.38 1.76
N GLN A 328 -24.36 32.31 0.84
CA GLN A 328 -24.53 33.72 1.16
C GLN A 328 -25.91 34.01 1.79
N ARG A 329 -26.99 33.42 1.24
CA ARG A 329 -28.35 33.57 1.74
C ARG A 329 -28.50 33.03 3.15
N HIS A 330 -27.90 31.88 3.45
CA HIS A 330 -28.05 31.20 4.73
C HIS A 330 -26.89 31.42 5.73
N LYS A 331 -25.93 32.28 5.36
CA LYS A 331 -24.70 32.53 6.15
C LYS A 331 -25.05 32.94 7.60
N GLN A 332 -25.94 33.91 7.77
CA GLN A 332 -26.30 34.39 9.10
C GLN A 332 -26.95 33.31 9.94
N ALA A 333 -27.90 32.55 9.38
CA ALA A 333 -28.56 31.45 10.08
C ALA A 333 -27.58 30.36 10.50
N LEU A 334 -26.60 30.02 9.64
CA LEU A 334 -25.52 29.05 9.95
C LEU A 334 -24.57 29.56 11.04
N CYS A 335 -24.37 30.89 11.17
CA CYS A 335 -23.44 31.44 12.16
C CYS A 335 -24.12 31.65 13.53
N ASP A 336 -25.35 32.16 13.55
CA ASP A 336 -25.94 32.79 14.75
C ASP A 336 -27.10 31.99 15.33
N SER A 337 -27.73 31.08 14.56
CA SER A 337 -28.92 30.37 15.03
C SER A 337 -28.56 29.09 15.82
N ILE A 338 -29.02 29.07 17.07
CA ILE A 338 -28.93 27.87 17.94
C ILE A 338 -29.80 26.73 17.38
N ALA A 339 -30.90 27.04 16.69
CA ALA A 339 -31.84 26.05 16.13
C ALA A 339 -31.17 25.14 15.05
N HIS A 340 -30.10 25.61 14.43
CA HIS A 340 -29.37 24.86 13.40
C HIS A 340 -28.08 24.19 13.92
N LYS A 341 -27.81 24.32 15.23
CA LYS A 341 -26.58 23.77 15.82
C LYS A 341 -26.82 22.34 16.32
N ASP A 342 -26.05 21.42 15.82
CA ASP A 342 -25.97 20.08 16.36
C ASP A 342 -25.12 20.10 17.66
N PRO A 343 -25.72 19.75 18.82
CA PRO A 343 -25.03 19.84 20.10
C PRO A 343 -23.94 18.77 20.28
N VAL A 344 -24.02 17.66 19.55
CA VAL A 344 -23.08 16.55 19.62
C VAL A 344 -21.85 16.81 18.74
N LEU A 345 -22.10 17.19 17.50
CA LEU A 345 -21.03 17.43 16.52
C LEU A 345 -20.45 18.85 16.61
N GLY A 346 -21.14 19.80 17.28
CA GLY A 346 -20.69 21.18 17.37
C GLY A 346 -20.78 21.99 16.09
N ILE A 347 -21.34 21.41 15.02
CA ILE A 347 -21.53 22.04 13.71
C ILE A 347 -22.91 22.69 13.58
N SER A 348 -23.05 23.65 12.67
CA SER A 348 -24.35 24.16 12.24
C SER A 348 -24.71 23.58 10.88
N ALA A 349 -25.95 23.15 10.69
CA ALA A 349 -26.44 22.54 9.46
C ALA A 349 -27.81 23.05 9.06
N ILE A 350 -28.03 23.27 7.77
CA ILE A 350 -29.32 23.65 7.18
C ILE A 350 -29.54 22.76 5.95
N ALA A 351 -30.72 22.13 5.86
CA ALA A 351 -31.20 21.45 4.67
C ALA A 351 -32.14 22.35 3.88
N VAL A 352 -31.82 22.64 2.64
CA VAL A 352 -32.63 23.50 1.75
C VAL A 352 -33.20 22.62 0.64
N PRO A 353 -34.53 22.54 0.46
CA PRO A 353 -35.09 21.82 -0.68
C PRO A 353 -34.74 22.58 -1.97
N GLU A 354 -34.28 21.85 -2.94
CA GLU A 354 -33.88 22.38 -4.25
C GLU A 354 -34.49 21.55 -5.38
N GLU A 355 -34.83 22.23 -6.44
CA GLU A 355 -35.20 21.62 -7.70
C GLU A 355 -34.14 21.93 -8.76
N TRP A 356 -33.32 20.92 -9.07
CA TRP A 356 -32.29 21.02 -10.08
C TRP A 356 -32.89 20.69 -11.43
N LYS A 357 -32.52 21.45 -12.45
CA LYS A 357 -32.84 21.10 -13.84
C LYS A 357 -31.64 20.42 -14.46
N GLU A 358 -31.76 19.13 -14.69
CA GLU A 358 -30.75 18.39 -15.42
C GLU A 358 -31.08 18.32 -16.90
N ASN A 359 -30.13 18.70 -17.74
CA ASN A 359 -30.27 18.63 -19.18
C ASN A 359 -30.02 17.19 -19.64
N THR A 360 -31.05 16.54 -20.15
CA THR A 360 -30.94 15.23 -20.78
C THR A 360 -31.11 15.38 -22.29
N ASP A 361 -30.77 14.33 -23.06
CA ASP A 361 -31.03 14.30 -24.51
C ASP A 361 -32.52 14.49 -24.86
N ALA A 362 -33.42 14.19 -23.90
CA ALA A 362 -34.86 14.38 -24.01
C ALA A 362 -35.37 15.73 -23.49
N GLY A 363 -34.46 16.62 -23.03
CA GLY A 363 -34.76 17.89 -22.40
C GLY A 363 -34.51 17.93 -20.88
N PRO A 364 -34.68 19.10 -20.23
CA PRO A 364 -34.39 19.24 -18.81
C PRO A 364 -35.43 18.50 -17.94
N ILE A 365 -34.93 17.64 -17.06
CA ILE A 365 -35.73 16.90 -16.08
C ILE A 365 -35.56 17.58 -14.70
N PRO A 366 -36.65 17.90 -14.00
CA PRO A 366 -36.55 18.42 -12.64
C PRO A 366 -36.19 17.31 -11.66
N VAL A 367 -35.12 17.52 -10.90
CA VAL A 367 -34.66 16.61 -9.86
C VAL A 367 -34.89 17.26 -8.51
N LYS A 368 -35.69 16.63 -7.67
CA LYS A 368 -35.89 17.07 -6.29
C LYS A 368 -34.74 16.57 -5.45
N ALA A 369 -33.99 17.49 -4.86
CA ALA A 369 -32.86 17.19 -3.98
C ALA A 369 -32.90 18.11 -2.74
N TYR A 370 -32.10 17.79 -1.77
CA TYR A 370 -31.83 18.65 -0.63
C TYR A 370 -30.38 19.12 -0.67
N LEU A 371 -30.19 20.44 -0.65
CA LEU A 371 -28.87 21.01 -0.47
C LEU A 371 -28.57 21.13 1.03
N HIS A 372 -27.62 20.36 1.53
CA HIS A 372 -27.17 20.41 2.91
C HIS A 372 -25.98 21.37 3.04
N LEU A 373 -26.17 22.44 3.79
CA LEU A 373 -25.15 23.42 4.08
C LEU A 373 -24.64 23.23 5.50
N TYR A 374 -23.33 23.10 5.64
CA TYR A 374 -22.67 22.89 6.93
C TYR A 374 -21.69 24.02 7.23
N ARG A 375 -21.57 24.37 8.51
CA ARG A 375 -20.53 25.21 9.04
C ARG A 375 -19.91 24.56 10.26
N ASP A 376 -18.65 24.19 10.12
CA ASP A 376 -17.80 23.79 11.24
C ASP A 376 -17.05 25.02 11.74
N PRO A 377 -17.29 25.49 12.98
CA PRO A 377 -16.63 26.68 13.51
C PRO A 377 -15.12 26.48 13.70
N VAL A 378 -14.65 25.26 14.01
CA VAL A 378 -13.25 24.93 14.20
C VAL A 378 -12.50 24.97 12.86
N MET A 379 -13.06 24.34 11.83
CA MET A 379 -12.46 24.36 10.49
C MET A 379 -12.50 25.78 9.89
N ALA A 380 -13.58 26.53 10.11
CA ALA A 380 -13.67 27.92 9.64
C ALA A 380 -12.63 28.84 10.30
N GLU A 381 -12.19 28.54 11.52
CA GLU A 381 -11.12 29.29 12.19
C GLU A 381 -9.73 28.88 11.67
N LEU A 382 -9.54 27.61 11.39
CA LEU A 382 -8.29 27.08 10.78
C LEU A 382 -8.08 27.67 9.38
N ASP A 383 -9.14 27.74 8.55
CA ASP A 383 -9.09 28.34 7.21
C ASP A 383 -8.70 29.84 7.25
N ARG A 384 -9.15 30.58 8.25
CA ARG A 384 -8.75 31.98 8.44
C ARG A 384 -7.26 32.13 8.79
N LYS A 385 -6.67 31.18 9.48
CA LYS A 385 -5.25 31.18 9.85
C LYS A 385 -4.33 30.75 8.69
N SER A 386 -4.85 30.04 7.70
CA SER A 386 -4.10 29.62 6.51
C SER A 386 -3.97 30.70 5.42
N VAL A 387 -4.61 31.85 5.58
CA VAL A 387 -4.63 32.98 4.64
C VAL A 387 -3.79 34.17 5.14
N VAL A 388 -2.93 33.95 6.13
CA VAL A 388 -1.97 34.97 6.60
C VAL A 388 -0.56 34.64 6.12
#